data_8eee8fed752cc4b7b434c407ce194add
#
_entry.id   8eee8fed752cc4b7b434c407ce194add
#
_cell.length_a   1.000
_cell.length_b   1.000
_cell.length_c   1.000
_cell.angle_alpha   90.00
_cell.angle_beta   90.00
_cell.angle_gamma   90.00
#
_symmetry.space_group_name_H-M   'P 1'
#
loop_
_entity.id
_entity.type
_entity.pdbx_description
1 polymer ?
#
loop_
_entity_poly.entity_id
_entity_poly.type
_entity_poly.pdbx_seq_one_letter_code
_entity_poly.pdbx_strand_id
1 'polypeptide(L)'
;LRAFLVCVLFVVMFATPHSSQAVDETITIGVLTSISDEWAVMGTATVRGVELAIAEVNGRGGVHGRKLQLLVEDTREAHSGGHAVTAYRSLRQRNVKWLIGPAGTGAAIALAPIAAADQVIVISPTIGVSEFSSAGANIFNVRGVDRHATEYMAREAFKAGWRRVAVLASQQPWDTAQGEAFASEFTRLGGVVVSRESPLSDANDFQTMLVRALATKPDGMFLSHFSRIGVIGKQLKRLGYTGPKFSTLLDPAAVESASGSLDGTEFANFAGPRGSFISTFQATYNVEPGLGSDTAYDAVLALAKALDESEDEGVATVSKKLSTVSFDGAAGVVTFDRDRIAVRQVKRFIVRHGRIEESRPAE
;
A
#
# COMPACT_ATOMS: atom_id res chain seq x y z
N LEU A 1 -86.56 -43.31 -10.85
CA LEU A 1 -85.19 -43.54 -10.45
C LEU A 1 -84.31 -42.45 -11.05
N ARG A 2 -83.94 -41.42 -10.26
CA ARG A 2 -83.03 -40.35 -10.70
C ARG A 2 -81.63 -40.58 -10.08
N ALA A 3 -80.64 -40.83 -10.94
CA ALA A 3 -79.24 -40.91 -10.50
C ALA A 3 -78.62 -39.52 -10.46
N PHE A 4 -78.09 -39.13 -9.29
CA PHE A 4 -77.32 -37.91 -9.10
C PHE A 4 -75.85 -38.25 -9.43
N LEU A 5 -75.30 -37.54 -10.44
CA LEU A 5 -73.84 -37.60 -10.79
C LEU A 5 -73.14 -36.53 -9.98
N VAL A 6 -72.27 -36.92 -9.03
CA VAL A 6 -71.45 -35.99 -8.27
C VAL A 6 -70.09 -35.88 -8.99
N CYS A 7 -69.84 -34.70 -9.64
CA CYS A 7 -68.53 -34.36 -10.20
C CYS A 7 -67.60 -33.88 -9.07
N VAL A 8 -66.60 -34.66 -8.73
CA VAL A 8 -65.52 -34.25 -7.84
C VAL A 8 -64.48 -33.51 -8.68
N LEU A 9 -64.34 -32.20 -8.46
CA LEU A 9 -63.32 -31.36 -9.08
C LEU A 9 -61.99 -31.54 -8.32
N PHE A 10 -61.02 -32.22 -8.91
CA PHE A 10 -59.64 -32.27 -8.38
C PHE A 10 -58.93 -31.00 -8.77
N VAL A 11 -58.69 -30.08 -7.82
CA VAL A 11 -57.81 -28.92 -7.98
C VAL A 11 -56.38 -29.37 -7.78
N VAL A 12 -55.66 -29.56 -8.90
CA VAL A 12 -54.20 -29.82 -8.85
C VAL A 12 -53.51 -28.47 -8.65
N MET A 13 -53.08 -28.18 -7.41
CA MET A 13 -52.16 -27.10 -7.12
C MET A 13 -50.80 -27.41 -7.73
N PHE A 14 -50.47 -26.76 -8.84
CA PHE A 14 -49.09 -26.70 -9.35
C PHE A 14 -48.28 -25.81 -8.41
N ALA A 15 -47.50 -26.40 -7.51
CA ALA A 15 -46.44 -25.72 -6.78
C ALA A 15 -45.36 -25.33 -7.84
N THR A 16 -45.33 -24.05 -8.22
CA THR A 16 -44.17 -23.51 -8.99
C THR A 16 -42.95 -23.63 -8.12
N PRO A 17 -41.87 -24.29 -8.58
CA PRO A 17 -40.64 -24.26 -7.84
C PRO A 17 -40.15 -22.80 -7.83
N HIS A 18 -40.14 -22.18 -6.65
CA HIS A 18 -39.34 -20.98 -6.44
C HIS A 18 -37.87 -21.42 -6.64
N SER A 19 -37.27 -21.06 -7.77
CA SER A 19 -35.84 -21.12 -7.94
C SER A 19 -35.27 -20.13 -6.91
N SER A 20 -34.90 -20.65 -5.75
CA SER A 20 -33.98 -19.99 -4.85
C SER A 20 -32.72 -19.77 -5.69
N GLN A 21 -32.48 -18.54 -6.16
CA GLN A 21 -31.15 -18.17 -6.64
C GLN A 21 -30.22 -18.52 -5.47
N ALA A 22 -29.34 -19.48 -5.66
CA ALA A 22 -28.30 -19.78 -4.69
C ALA A 22 -27.52 -18.48 -4.45
N VAL A 23 -27.72 -17.90 -3.28
CA VAL A 23 -26.89 -16.76 -2.84
C VAL A 23 -25.48 -17.29 -2.84
N ASP A 24 -24.61 -16.66 -3.59
CA ASP A 24 -23.18 -17.03 -3.64
C ASP A 24 -22.68 -17.05 -2.18
N GLU A 25 -22.29 -18.21 -1.66
CA GLU A 25 -22.00 -18.42 -0.25
C GLU A 25 -20.74 -17.65 0.18
N THR A 26 -19.98 -17.12 -0.79
CA THR A 26 -18.71 -16.43 -0.53
C THR A 26 -18.61 -15.11 -1.29
N ILE A 27 -17.83 -14.19 -0.73
CA ILE A 27 -17.39 -12.94 -1.37
C ILE A 27 -15.90 -13.08 -1.65
N THR A 28 -15.50 -13.03 -2.92
CA THR A 28 -14.10 -13.18 -3.29
C THR A 28 -13.37 -11.83 -3.24
N ILE A 29 -12.30 -11.77 -2.44
CA ILE A 29 -11.34 -10.68 -2.38
C ILE A 29 -10.14 -11.06 -3.24
N GLY A 30 -9.90 -10.32 -4.32
CA GLY A 30 -8.71 -10.47 -5.16
C GLY A 30 -7.54 -9.67 -4.61
N VAL A 31 -6.35 -10.26 -4.56
CA VAL A 31 -5.13 -9.55 -4.16
C VAL A 31 -4.18 -9.48 -5.34
N LEU A 32 -3.71 -8.27 -5.64
CA LEU A 32 -2.73 -7.95 -6.66
C LEU A 32 -1.44 -7.50 -5.96
N THR A 33 -0.42 -8.35 -5.92
CA THR A 33 0.85 -8.01 -5.28
C THR A 33 1.98 -8.89 -5.81
N SER A 34 3.23 -8.45 -5.69
CA SER A 34 4.39 -9.25 -6.07
C SER A 34 4.68 -10.34 -5.04
N ILE A 35 4.69 -11.61 -5.47
CA ILE A 35 5.00 -12.75 -4.59
C ILE A 35 6.19 -13.59 -5.08
N SER A 36 6.76 -13.28 -6.24
CA SER A 36 7.84 -14.07 -6.84
C SER A 36 9.05 -13.25 -7.31
N ASP A 37 9.05 -11.92 -7.19
CA ASP A 37 10.19 -11.06 -7.54
C ASP A 37 10.89 -10.49 -6.28
N GLU A 38 11.75 -9.47 -6.46
CA GLU A 38 12.49 -8.88 -5.34
C GLU A 38 11.59 -8.17 -4.30
N TRP A 39 10.31 -7.93 -4.59
CA TRP A 39 9.33 -7.38 -3.66
C TRP A 39 8.47 -8.46 -2.98
N ALA A 40 8.80 -9.75 -3.17
CA ALA A 40 8.05 -10.88 -2.60
C ALA A 40 7.89 -10.82 -1.07
N VAL A 41 8.86 -10.23 -0.36
CA VAL A 41 8.77 -10.03 1.10
C VAL A 41 7.61 -9.10 1.45
N MET A 42 7.51 -7.96 0.78
CA MET A 42 6.40 -7.01 0.94
C MET A 42 5.07 -7.61 0.47
N GLY A 43 5.07 -8.30 -0.67
CA GLY A 43 3.87 -8.95 -1.18
C GLY A 43 3.35 -10.04 -0.26
N THR A 44 4.23 -10.85 0.32
CA THR A 44 3.87 -11.85 1.32
C THR A 44 3.29 -11.20 2.59
N ALA A 45 3.87 -10.09 3.04
CA ALA A 45 3.34 -9.33 4.17
C ALA A 45 1.93 -8.80 3.88
N THR A 46 1.70 -8.28 2.67
CA THR A 46 0.38 -7.84 2.18
C THR A 46 -0.63 -8.98 2.22
N VAL A 47 -0.30 -10.15 1.65
CA VAL A 47 -1.18 -11.33 1.64
C VAL A 47 -1.55 -11.75 3.07
N ARG A 48 -0.57 -11.83 3.97
CA ARG A 48 -0.81 -12.18 5.39
C ARG A 48 -1.72 -11.18 6.10
N GLY A 49 -1.58 -9.89 5.82
CA GLY A 49 -2.50 -8.86 6.34
C GLY A 49 -3.94 -9.09 5.87
N VAL A 50 -4.13 -9.41 4.59
CA VAL A 50 -5.44 -9.74 4.02
C VAL A 50 -6.01 -11.02 4.65
N GLU A 51 -5.21 -12.08 4.78
CA GLU A 51 -5.64 -13.34 5.41
C GLU A 51 -6.10 -13.14 6.85
N LEU A 52 -5.36 -12.35 7.62
CA LEU A 52 -5.70 -12.04 9.00
C LEU A 52 -7.04 -11.29 9.10
N ALA A 53 -7.27 -10.29 8.25
CA ALA A 53 -8.53 -9.57 8.20
C ALA A 53 -9.70 -10.46 7.76
N ILE A 54 -9.50 -11.30 6.74
CA ILE A 54 -10.50 -12.27 6.28
C ILE A 54 -10.86 -13.23 7.42
N ALA A 55 -9.86 -13.75 8.15
CA ALA A 55 -10.10 -14.63 9.29
C ALA A 55 -10.94 -13.94 10.37
N GLU A 56 -10.64 -12.68 10.69
CA GLU A 56 -11.40 -11.89 11.66
C GLU A 56 -12.85 -11.64 11.20
N VAL A 57 -13.04 -11.16 9.96
CA VAL A 57 -14.39 -10.92 9.40
C VAL A 57 -15.18 -12.24 9.39
N ASN A 58 -14.58 -13.32 8.95
CA ASN A 58 -15.20 -14.64 8.90
C ASN A 58 -15.52 -15.18 10.29
N GLY A 59 -14.67 -14.91 11.28
CA GLY A 59 -14.89 -15.27 12.69
C GLY A 59 -16.13 -14.60 13.28
N ARG A 60 -16.46 -13.39 12.82
CA ARG A 60 -17.65 -12.62 13.22
C ARG A 60 -18.92 -12.95 12.41
N GLY A 61 -18.85 -13.93 11.51
CA GLY A 61 -20.00 -14.35 10.70
C GLY A 61 -19.93 -13.98 9.22
N GLY A 62 -18.90 -13.26 8.80
CA GLY A 62 -18.74 -12.76 7.42
C GLY A 62 -19.49 -11.45 7.19
N VAL A 63 -19.78 -11.13 5.94
CA VAL A 63 -20.55 -9.96 5.48
C VAL A 63 -21.92 -10.46 5.06
N HIS A 64 -22.97 -9.99 5.70
CA HIS A 64 -24.36 -10.47 5.48
C HIS A 64 -24.45 -12.02 5.55
N GLY A 65 -23.71 -12.66 6.46
CA GLY A 65 -23.65 -14.12 6.61
C GLY A 65 -22.79 -14.86 5.59
N ARG A 66 -22.21 -14.19 4.62
CA ARG A 66 -21.35 -14.76 3.58
C ARG A 66 -19.89 -14.64 3.98
N LYS A 67 -19.13 -15.71 3.81
CA LYS A 67 -17.69 -15.72 4.12
C LYS A 67 -16.89 -15.01 3.05
N LEU A 68 -15.82 -14.33 3.46
CA LEU A 68 -14.81 -13.81 2.55
C LEU A 68 -13.85 -14.96 2.17
N GLN A 69 -13.44 -14.99 0.91
CA GLN A 69 -12.39 -15.87 0.43
C GLN A 69 -11.31 -15.09 -0.32
N LEU A 70 -10.07 -15.56 -0.25
CA LEU A 70 -8.91 -14.94 -0.86
C LEU A 70 -8.59 -15.55 -2.22
N LEU A 71 -8.24 -14.70 -3.19
CA LEU A 71 -7.65 -15.10 -4.45
C LEU A 71 -6.46 -14.18 -4.76
N VAL A 72 -5.25 -14.74 -4.84
CA VAL A 72 -4.00 -13.98 -5.05
C VAL A 72 -3.53 -14.14 -6.49
N GLU A 73 -3.14 -13.03 -7.11
CA GLU A 73 -2.46 -13.00 -8.41
C GLU A 73 -1.12 -12.26 -8.29
N ASP A 74 -0.07 -12.88 -8.81
CA ASP A 74 1.29 -12.36 -8.79
C ASP A 74 1.47 -11.27 -9.85
N THR A 75 1.79 -10.06 -9.40
CA THR A 75 1.93 -8.90 -10.28
C THR A 75 3.35 -8.69 -10.80
N ARG A 76 4.38 -9.27 -10.16
CA ARG A 76 5.80 -9.12 -10.54
C ARG A 76 6.17 -7.67 -10.89
N GLU A 77 5.75 -6.74 -10.06
CA GLU A 77 5.77 -5.31 -10.37
C GLU A 77 7.06 -4.58 -9.96
N ALA A 78 8.05 -5.29 -9.41
CA ALA A 78 9.32 -4.70 -9.06
C ALA A 78 10.04 -4.03 -10.26
N HIS A 79 9.82 -4.57 -11.47
CA HIS A 79 10.48 -4.09 -12.68
C HIS A 79 9.52 -3.45 -13.70
N SER A 80 8.25 -3.85 -13.74
CA SER A 80 7.30 -3.33 -14.73
C SER A 80 5.85 -3.48 -14.28
N GLY A 81 5.01 -2.50 -14.64
CA GLY A 81 3.56 -2.56 -14.40
C GLY A 81 2.77 -3.51 -15.33
N GLY A 82 3.39 -4.06 -16.37
CA GLY A 82 2.69 -4.85 -17.39
C GLY A 82 2.09 -6.15 -16.87
N HIS A 83 2.80 -6.84 -15.97
CA HIS A 83 2.29 -8.06 -15.36
C HIS A 83 1.08 -7.81 -14.46
N ALA A 84 1.02 -6.65 -13.79
CA ALA A 84 -0.13 -6.28 -12.96
C ALA A 84 -1.43 -6.20 -13.77
N VAL A 85 -1.37 -5.72 -15.01
CA VAL A 85 -2.54 -5.68 -15.91
C VAL A 85 -2.98 -7.10 -16.29
N THR A 86 -2.03 -8.03 -16.50
CA THR A 86 -2.33 -9.44 -16.79
C THR A 86 -2.97 -10.12 -15.57
N ALA A 87 -2.40 -9.94 -14.38
CA ALA A 87 -2.93 -10.44 -13.12
C ALA A 87 -4.34 -9.89 -12.84
N TYR A 88 -4.56 -8.60 -13.08
CA TYR A 88 -5.86 -7.97 -12.97
C TYR A 88 -6.89 -8.64 -13.90
N ARG A 89 -6.55 -8.84 -15.17
CA ARG A 89 -7.44 -9.49 -16.15
C ARG A 89 -7.79 -10.93 -15.74
N SER A 90 -6.84 -11.66 -15.14
CA SER A 90 -7.09 -12.99 -14.58
C SER A 90 -8.18 -12.97 -13.50
N LEU A 91 -8.12 -12.02 -12.57
CA LEU A 91 -9.17 -11.83 -11.54
C LEU A 91 -10.51 -11.43 -12.19
N ARG A 92 -10.49 -10.55 -13.21
CA ARG A 92 -11.72 -10.12 -13.89
C ARG A 92 -12.41 -11.25 -14.64
N GLN A 93 -11.66 -12.16 -15.26
CA GLN A 93 -12.21 -13.38 -15.90
C GLN A 93 -12.93 -14.30 -14.91
N ARG A 94 -12.58 -14.23 -13.62
CA ARG A 94 -13.24 -14.93 -12.50
C ARG A 94 -14.30 -14.09 -11.81
N ASN A 95 -14.74 -12.99 -12.44
CA ASN A 95 -15.76 -12.05 -11.93
C ASN A 95 -15.41 -11.39 -10.58
N VAL A 96 -14.14 -11.34 -10.18
CA VAL A 96 -13.71 -10.66 -8.95
C VAL A 96 -13.81 -9.15 -9.16
N LYS A 97 -14.54 -8.47 -8.28
CA LYS A 97 -14.76 -7.01 -8.34
C LYS A 97 -14.27 -6.26 -7.10
N TRP A 98 -13.77 -6.97 -6.09
CA TRP A 98 -13.22 -6.42 -4.85
C TRP A 98 -11.73 -6.72 -4.78
N LEU A 99 -10.88 -5.70 -4.98
CA LEU A 99 -9.45 -5.90 -5.18
C LEU A 99 -8.65 -5.12 -4.14
N ILE A 100 -7.64 -5.79 -3.56
CA ILE A 100 -6.62 -5.20 -2.71
C ILE A 100 -5.29 -5.19 -3.49
N GLY A 101 -4.66 -4.04 -3.58
CA GLY A 101 -3.46 -3.83 -4.40
C GLY A 101 -3.71 -2.79 -5.49
N PRO A 102 -2.79 -2.62 -6.44
CA PRO A 102 -1.43 -3.16 -6.50
C PRO A 102 -0.51 -2.54 -5.44
N ALA A 103 0.74 -3.01 -5.37
CA ALA A 103 1.71 -2.54 -4.38
C ALA A 103 2.66 -1.45 -4.94
N GLY A 104 3.05 -1.51 -6.21
CA GLY A 104 4.00 -0.61 -6.84
C GLY A 104 3.37 0.52 -7.65
N THR A 105 3.96 1.70 -7.59
CA THR A 105 3.47 2.90 -8.29
C THR A 105 3.37 2.70 -9.81
N GLY A 106 4.32 2.00 -10.44
CA GLY A 106 4.26 1.72 -11.88
C GLY A 106 3.07 0.85 -12.27
N ALA A 107 2.77 -0.18 -11.47
CA ALA A 107 1.59 -1.03 -11.64
C ALA A 107 0.29 -0.25 -11.38
N ALA A 108 0.28 0.60 -10.36
CA ALA A 108 -0.87 1.44 -10.01
C ALA A 108 -1.26 2.39 -11.14
N ILE A 109 -0.28 3.10 -11.72
CA ILE A 109 -0.51 4.03 -12.84
C ILE A 109 -1.06 3.29 -14.07
N ALA A 110 -0.53 2.09 -14.35
CA ALA A 110 -0.98 1.28 -15.49
C ALA A 110 -2.40 0.70 -15.28
N LEU A 111 -2.73 0.32 -14.04
CA LEU A 111 -3.95 -0.41 -13.71
C LEU A 111 -5.14 0.52 -13.42
N ALA A 112 -4.92 1.62 -12.72
CA ALA A 112 -6.00 2.45 -12.18
C ALA A 112 -7.02 2.92 -13.23
N PRO A 113 -6.63 3.42 -14.43
CA PRO A 113 -7.61 3.82 -15.45
C PRO A 113 -8.43 2.65 -15.99
N ILE A 114 -7.83 1.45 -16.06
CA ILE A 114 -8.53 0.24 -16.53
C ILE A 114 -9.58 -0.18 -15.47
N ALA A 115 -9.17 -0.26 -14.22
CA ALA A 115 -10.04 -0.63 -13.11
C ALA A 115 -11.18 0.38 -12.89
N ALA A 116 -10.89 1.67 -13.10
CA ALA A 116 -11.91 2.72 -13.05
C ALA A 116 -13.00 2.52 -14.11
N ALA A 117 -12.60 2.20 -15.35
CA ALA A 117 -13.52 1.93 -16.45
C ALA A 117 -14.34 0.64 -16.25
N ASP A 118 -13.72 -0.40 -15.71
CA ASP A 118 -14.36 -1.69 -15.44
C ASP A 118 -15.31 -1.69 -14.23
N GLN A 119 -15.37 -0.56 -13.50
CA GLN A 119 -16.16 -0.40 -12.29
C GLN A 119 -15.93 -1.53 -11.27
N VAL A 120 -14.68 -1.71 -10.87
CA VAL A 120 -14.27 -2.59 -9.76
C VAL A 120 -13.72 -1.74 -8.63
N ILE A 121 -13.97 -2.12 -7.39
CA ILE A 121 -13.30 -1.48 -6.24
C ILE A 121 -11.86 -1.95 -6.21
N VAL A 122 -10.93 -1.00 -6.17
CA VAL A 122 -9.51 -1.25 -5.94
C VAL A 122 -9.03 -0.43 -4.75
N ILE A 123 -8.47 -1.10 -3.76
CA ILE A 123 -7.93 -0.47 -2.55
C ILE A 123 -6.46 -0.82 -2.45
N SER A 124 -5.58 0.14 -2.69
CA SER A 124 -4.15 -0.12 -2.51
C SER A 124 -3.73 0.06 -1.05
N PRO A 125 -2.96 -0.91 -0.51
CA PRO A 125 -2.39 -0.81 0.83
C PRO A 125 -1.08 -0.02 0.87
N THR A 126 -0.39 0.18 -0.26
CA THR A 126 1.01 0.65 -0.27
C THR A 126 1.29 1.82 -1.20
N ILE A 127 0.34 2.21 -2.06
CA ILE A 127 0.56 3.31 -3.00
C ILE A 127 0.55 4.66 -2.27
N GLY A 128 1.66 5.40 -2.39
CA GLY A 128 1.84 6.71 -1.76
C GLY A 128 1.66 7.90 -2.70
N VAL A 129 1.03 7.71 -3.87
CA VAL A 129 0.80 8.78 -4.87
C VAL A 129 -0.69 9.04 -5.06
N SER A 130 -1.06 10.32 -5.19
CA SER A 130 -2.46 10.77 -5.32
C SER A 130 -3.07 10.44 -6.68
N GLU A 131 -2.25 10.30 -7.70
CA GLU A 131 -2.65 9.99 -9.07
C GLU A 131 -3.41 8.67 -9.18
N PHE A 132 -3.12 7.73 -8.28
CA PHE A 132 -3.79 6.44 -8.24
C PHE A 132 -5.30 6.59 -7.94
N SER A 133 -5.64 7.22 -6.83
CA SER A 133 -7.05 7.38 -6.42
C SER A 133 -7.81 8.37 -7.30
N SER A 134 -7.11 9.32 -7.93
CA SER A 134 -7.75 10.30 -8.84
C SER A 134 -8.27 9.67 -10.14
N ALA A 135 -7.86 8.44 -10.49
CA ALA A 135 -8.29 7.75 -11.70
C ALA A 135 -9.79 7.39 -11.71
N GLY A 136 -10.44 7.23 -10.54
CA GLY A 136 -11.86 6.90 -10.48
C GLY A 136 -12.44 6.90 -9.07
N ALA A 137 -13.76 7.06 -8.99
CA ALA A 137 -14.48 7.07 -7.71
C ALA A 137 -14.42 5.72 -6.95
N ASN A 138 -14.06 4.65 -7.63
CA ASN A 138 -13.94 3.28 -7.14
C ASN A 138 -12.50 2.88 -6.79
N ILE A 139 -11.55 3.83 -6.83
CA ILE A 139 -10.14 3.61 -6.53
C ILE A 139 -9.80 4.30 -5.19
N PHE A 140 -9.23 3.53 -4.26
CA PHE A 140 -8.93 3.96 -2.89
C PHE A 140 -7.49 3.65 -2.51
N ASN A 141 -6.98 4.41 -1.56
CA ASN A 141 -5.63 4.25 -1.04
C ASN A 141 -5.65 4.30 0.49
N VAL A 142 -5.33 3.19 1.15
CA VAL A 142 -5.28 3.11 2.62
C VAL A 142 -3.98 3.66 3.18
N ARG A 143 -2.94 3.77 2.36
CA ARG A 143 -1.72 4.49 2.69
C ARG A 143 -1.91 6.00 2.45
N GLY A 144 -1.32 6.86 3.26
CA GLY A 144 -1.29 8.30 3.03
C GLY A 144 -0.42 8.68 1.80
N VAL A 145 -0.41 9.97 1.45
CA VAL A 145 0.41 10.48 0.34
C VAL A 145 1.86 10.65 0.81
N ASP A 146 2.78 9.84 0.30
CA ASP A 146 4.20 9.84 0.70
C ASP A 146 4.90 11.18 0.47
N ARG A 147 4.45 11.96 -0.50
CA ARG A 147 4.91 13.33 -0.72
C ARG A 147 4.88 14.17 0.56
N HIS A 148 3.84 14.05 1.39
CA HIS A 148 3.74 14.80 2.65
C HIS A 148 4.85 14.43 3.63
N ALA A 149 5.21 13.14 3.71
CA ALA A 149 6.34 12.67 4.52
C ALA A 149 7.67 13.18 3.97
N THR A 150 7.82 13.20 2.65
CA THR A 150 9.04 13.67 1.98
C THR A 150 9.23 15.18 2.13
N GLU A 151 8.18 15.97 1.95
CA GLU A 151 8.21 17.42 2.17
C GLU A 151 8.47 17.75 3.65
N TYR A 152 7.95 16.93 4.58
CA TYR A 152 8.29 17.05 5.99
C TYR A 152 9.79 16.87 6.20
N MET A 153 10.44 15.85 5.61
CA MET A 153 11.89 15.66 5.70
C MET A 153 12.68 16.80 5.08
N ALA A 154 12.22 17.41 3.99
CA ALA A 154 12.87 18.59 3.41
C ALA A 154 12.83 19.80 4.37
N ARG A 155 11.70 20.00 5.06
CA ARG A 155 11.58 21.03 6.10
C ARG A 155 12.51 20.76 7.28
N GLU A 156 12.59 19.52 7.73
CA GLU A 156 13.49 19.11 8.82
C GLU A 156 14.97 19.30 8.45
N ALA A 157 15.36 18.96 7.20
CA ALA A 157 16.70 19.22 6.69
C ALA A 157 17.04 20.73 6.73
N PHE A 158 16.12 21.58 6.27
CA PHE A 158 16.31 23.03 6.28
C PHE A 158 16.38 23.61 7.72
N LYS A 159 15.54 23.13 8.63
CA LYS A 159 15.58 23.48 10.07
C LYS A 159 16.88 23.04 10.74
N ALA A 160 17.43 21.87 10.36
CA ALA A 160 18.72 21.38 10.84
C ALA A 160 19.91 22.17 10.29
N GLY A 161 19.68 23.23 9.52
CA GLY A 161 20.71 24.12 9.01
C GLY A 161 21.25 23.74 7.62
N TRP A 162 20.71 22.70 6.97
CA TRP A 162 21.14 22.40 5.60
C TRP A 162 20.75 23.53 4.65
N ARG A 163 21.67 23.86 3.76
CA ARG A 163 21.46 24.83 2.66
C ARG A 163 21.82 24.24 1.30
N ARG A 164 22.59 23.18 1.30
CA ARG A 164 23.10 22.49 0.12
C ARG A 164 22.83 20.99 0.27
N VAL A 165 22.04 20.40 -0.62
CA VAL A 165 21.70 18.98 -0.56
C VAL A 165 22.06 18.27 -1.87
N ALA A 166 22.57 17.04 -1.77
CA ALA A 166 22.64 16.11 -2.88
C ALA A 166 21.43 15.17 -2.84
N VAL A 167 20.75 15.00 -3.95
CA VAL A 167 19.59 14.11 -4.11
C VAL A 167 20.01 12.94 -4.99
N LEU A 168 19.84 11.72 -4.50
CA LEU A 168 19.93 10.50 -5.28
C LEU A 168 18.57 9.81 -5.26
N ALA A 169 17.92 9.74 -6.42
CA ALA A 169 16.62 9.10 -6.58
C ALA A 169 16.63 8.18 -7.81
N SER A 170 16.26 6.91 -7.65
CA SER A 170 16.25 5.98 -8.78
C SER A 170 15.20 6.38 -9.83
N GLN A 171 15.31 5.79 -11.02
CA GLN A 171 14.35 6.01 -12.11
C GLN A 171 13.02 5.25 -11.91
N GLN A 172 12.88 4.52 -10.82
CA GLN A 172 11.61 3.92 -10.46
C GLN A 172 10.59 5.04 -10.13
N PRO A 173 9.34 4.97 -10.61
CA PRO A 173 8.38 6.08 -10.52
C PRO A 173 8.18 6.65 -9.11
N TRP A 174 8.12 5.78 -8.08
CA TRP A 174 7.98 6.22 -6.69
C TRP A 174 9.22 6.97 -6.22
N ASP A 175 10.43 6.41 -6.46
CA ASP A 175 11.69 7.02 -6.04
C ASP A 175 11.89 8.39 -6.69
N THR A 176 11.60 8.51 -8.00
CA THR A 176 11.65 9.77 -8.74
C THR A 176 10.71 10.81 -8.11
N ALA A 177 9.46 10.42 -7.81
CA ALA A 177 8.48 11.31 -7.21
C ALA A 177 8.93 11.82 -5.82
N GLN A 178 9.56 10.96 -4.99
CA GLN A 178 10.08 11.38 -3.69
C GLN A 178 11.29 12.30 -3.85
N GLY A 179 12.23 12.00 -4.76
CA GLY A 179 13.37 12.87 -5.06
C GLY A 179 12.95 14.26 -5.51
N GLU A 180 11.95 14.36 -6.36
CA GLU A 180 11.39 15.62 -6.85
C GLU A 180 10.64 16.38 -5.74
N ALA A 181 9.84 15.69 -4.92
CA ALA A 181 9.13 16.30 -3.81
C ALA A 181 10.09 16.92 -2.79
N PHE A 182 11.15 16.17 -2.41
CA PHE A 182 12.18 16.70 -1.51
C PHE A 182 12.88 17.92 -2.11
N ALA A 183 13.35 17.80 -3.34
CA ALA A 183 14.10 18.85 -4.01
C ALA A 183 13.27 20.14 -4.21
N SER A 184 12.00 20.00 -4.58
CA SER A 184 11.08 21.13 -4.78
C SER A 184 10.82 21.85 -3.47
N GLU A 185 10.48 21.12 -2.39
CA GLU A 185 10.22 21.73 -1.10
C GLU A 185 11.49 22.37 -0.49
N PHE A 186 12.64 21.69 -0.59
CA PHE A 186 13.90 22.22 -0.10
C PHE A 186 14.29 23.51 -0.82
N THR A 187 14.11 23.57 -2.15
CA THR A 187 14.35 24.79 -2.95
C THR A 187 13.35 25.89 -2.60
N ARG A 188 12.07 25.56 -2.39
CA ARG A 188 11.05 26.53 -1.96
C ARG A 188 11.41 27.22 -0.64
N LEU A 189 12.11 26.50 0.25
CA LEU A 189 12.60 27.02 1.53
C LEU A 189 13.87 27.88 1.39
N GLY A 190 14.47 27.95 0.20
CA GLY A 190 15.71 28.71 -0.05
C GLY A 190 16.98 27.85 -0.02
N GLY A 191 16.86 26.53 0.02
CA GLY A 191 17.97 25.60 -0.13
C GLY A 191 18.38 25.40 -1.59
N VAL A 192 19.56 24.83 -1.79
CA VAL A 192 20.12 24.55 -3.13
C VAL A 192 20.35 23.06 -3.28
N VAL A 193 19.80 22.47 -4.33
CA VAL A 193 20.11 21.10 -4.75
C VAL A 193 21.39 21.15 -5.59
N VAL A 194 22.50 20.70 -5.00
CA VAL A 194 23.84 20.83 -5.60
C VAL A 194 24.25 19.63 -6.45
N SER A 195 23.56 18.49 -6.32
CA SER A 195 23.69 17.32 -7.19
C SER A 195 22.36 16.61 -7.30
N ARG A 196 22.05 16.08 -8.50
CA ARG A 196 20.93 15.18 -8.76
C ARG A 196 21.48 13.95 -9.48
N GLU A 197 21.35 12.81 -8.84
CA GLU A 197 21.75 11.52 -9.40
C GLU A 197 20.53 10.63 -9.57
N SER A 198 20.38 10.03 -10.75
CA SER A 198 19.21 9.22 -11.10
C SER A 198 19.66 7.86 -11.66
N PRO A 199 20.05 6.91 -10.78
CA PRO A 199 20.45 5.58 -11.20
C PRO A 199 19.26 4.79 -11.75
N LEU A 200 19.55 3.78 -12.58
CA LEU A 200 18.58 2.77 -12.96
C LEU A 200 18.09 2.01 -11.72
N SER A 201 16.85 1.57 -11.73
CA SER A 201 16.21 0.89 -10.58
C SER A 201 16.86 -0.45 -10.23
N ASP A 202 17.52 -1.11 -11.20
CA ASP A 202 18.23 -2.37 -11.05
C ASP A 202 19.77 -2.21 -10.88
N ALA A 203 20.25 -0.96 -10.86
CA ALA A 203 21.69 -0.70 -10.65
C ALA A 203 22.17 -1.23 -9.29
N ASN A 204 23.40 -1.74 -9.28
CA ASN A 204 24.08 -2.25 -8.07
C ASN A 204 25.38 -1.51 -7.78
N ASP A 205 25.82 -0.64 -8.67
CA ASP A 205 27.00 0.22 -8.49
C ASP A 205 26.61 1.70 -8.62
N PHE A 206 26.82 2.43 -7.55
CA PHE A 206 26.51 3.85 -7.40
C PHE A 206 27.77 4.70 -7.19
N GLN A 207 28.96 4.07 -7.19
CA GLN A 207 30.21 4.72 -6.75
C GLN A 207 30.49 6.01 -7.52
N THR A 208 30.40 5.99 -8.86
CA THR A 208 30.63 7.18 -9.68
C THR A 208 29.65 8.31 -9.35
N MET A 209 28.38 8.01 -9.16
CA MET A 209 27.34 8.99 -8.83
C MET A 209 27.57 9.56 -7.42
N LEU A 210 27.89 8.69 -6.47
CA LEU A 210 28.18 9.10 -5.09
C LEU A 210 29.42 10.01 -5.02
N VAL A 211 30.51 9.68 -5.73
CA VAL A 211 31.71 10.53 -5.80
C VAL A 211 31.38 11.89 -6.39
N ARG A 212 30.61 11.98 -7.48
CA ARG A 212 30.18 13.26 -8.04
C ARG A 212 29.34 14.06 -7.04
N ALA A 213 28.36 13.42 -6.40
CA ALA A 213 27.51 14.06 -5.41
C ALA A 213 28.33 14.61 -4.24
N LEU A 214 29.27 13.82 -3.68
CA LEU A 214 30.13 14.24 -2.57
C LEU A 214 31.10 15.32 -2.95
N ALA A 215 31.60 15.36 -4.20
CA ALA A 215 32.48 16.42 -4.71
C ALA A 215 31.83 17.81 -4.66
N THR A 216 30.50 17.90 -4.66
CA THR A 216 29.75 19.17 -4.53
C THR A 216 29.72 19.70 -3.09
N LYS A 217 30.25 18.95 -2.12
CA LYS A 217 30.26 19.28 -0.68
C LYS A 217 28.86 19.63 -0.16
N PRO A 218 27.88 18.70 -0.22
CA PRO A 218 26.56 18.92 0.34
C PRO A 218 26.60 18.90 1.88
N ASP A 219 25.67 19.60 2.53
CA ASP A 219 25.46 19.54 3.97
C ASP A 219 24.86 18.18 4.38
N GLY A 220 24.15 17.54 3.47
CA GLY A 220 23.59 16.19 3.64
C GLY A 220 23.06 15.63 2.32
N MET A 221 22.62 14.37 2.38
CA MET A 221 22.08 13.66 1.22
C MET A 221 20.62 13.23 1.47
N PHE A 222 19.78 13.40 0.46
CA PHE A 222 18.48 12.74 0.38
C PHE A 222 18.58 11.52 -0.55
N LEU A 223 18.20 10.36 -0.03
CA LEU A 223 18.32 9.07 -0.71
C LEU A 223 16.93 8.46 -0.92
N SER A 224 16.55 8.23 -2.16
CA SER A 224 15.33 7.53 -2.54
C SER A 224 15.65 6.42 -3.53
N HIS A 225 15.75 5.21 -3.02
CA HIS A 225 15.93 4.00 -3.81
C HIS A 225 15.40 2.81 -3.02
N PHE A 226 14.14 2.47 -3.23
CA PHE A 226 13.44 1.48 -2.43
C PHE A 226 14.22 0.15 -2.32
N SER A 227 14.58 -0.45 -3.46
CA SER A 227 15.20 -1.79 -3.47
C SER A 227 16.70 -1.81 -3.12
N ARG A 228 17.44 -0.71 -3.31
CA ARG A 228 18.92 -0.72 -3.21
C ARG A 228 19.50 0.26 -2.18
N ILE A 229 18.66 0.81 -1.32
CA ILE A 229 19.11 1.80 -0.30
C ILE A 229 20.24 1.24 0.58
N GLY A 230 20.19 -0.05 0.95
CA GLY A 230 21.25 -0.71 1.71
C GLY A 230 22.57 -0.80 0.95
N VAL A 231 22.54 -1.01 -0.36
CA VAL A 231 23.74 -1.02 -1.22
C VAL A 231 24.35 0.37 -1.29
N ILE A 232 23.51 1.40 -1.47
CA ILE A 232 23.94 2.81 -1.47
C ILE A 232 24.58 3.16 -0.12
N GLY A 233 23.97 2.78 0.99
CA GLY A 233 24.53 2.98 2.32
C GLY A 233 25.91 2.34 2.50
N LYS A 234 26.08 1.09 2.05
CA LYS A 234 27.38 0.39 2.08
C LYS A 234 28.45 1.10 1.23
N GLN A 235 28.09 1.61 0.06
CA GLN A 235 29.02 2.33 -0.81
C GLN A 235 29.36 3.71 -0.24
N LEU A 236 28.43 4.46 0.33
CA LEU A 236 28.70 5.70 1.06
C LEU A 236 29.67 5.49 2.22
N LYS A 237 29.47 4.42 3.01
CA LYS A 237 30.38 4.05 4.10
C LYS A 237 31.79 3.74 3.61
N ARG A 238 31.96 3.02 2.48
CA ARG A 238 33.26 2.75 1.86
C ARG A 238 33.95 4.02 1.37
N LEU A 239 33.20 5.02 0.91
CA LEU A 239 33.70 6.33 0.51
C LEU A 239 34.02 7.24 1.70
N GLY A 240 33.84 6.76 2.93
CA GLY A 240 34.10 7.52 4.15
C GLY A 240 33.07 8.59 4.47
N TYR A 241 31.90 8.55 3.86
CA TYR A 241 30.84 9.53 4.13
C TYR A 241 30.22 9.30 5.51
N THR A 242 30.33 10.28 6.38
CA THR A 242 29.76 10.31 7.74
C THR A 242 28.70 11.40 7.90
N GLY A 243 28.42 12.17 6.85
CA GLY A 243 27.44 13.24 6.88
C GLY A 243 25.99 12.72 7.03
N PRO A 244 25.07 13.65 7.30
CA PRO A 244 23.66 13.32 7.48
C PRO A 244 23.02 12.73 6.22
N LYS A 245 22.10 11.77 6.43
CA LYS A 245 21.34 11.10 5.38
C LYS A 245 19.86 11.18 5.73
N PHE A 246 19.03 11.65 4.79
CA PHE A 246 17.58 11.65 4.90
C PHE A 246 16.97 10.77 3.81
N SER A 247 15.80 10.22 4.10
CA SER A 247 15.03 9.39 3.17
C SER A 247 13.53 9.55 3.43
N THR A 248 12.74 8.84 2.65
CA THR A 248 11.30 8.61 2.88
C THR A 248 11.07 7.12 2.84
N LEU A 249 10.37 6.57 3.81
CA LEU A 249 10.07 5.14 3.91
C LEU A 249 11.32 4.26 3.78
N LEU A 250 11.73 3.62 4.86
CA LEU A 250 12.73 2.54 4.83
C LEU A 250 12.05 1.23 5.25
N ASP A 251 12.27 0.20 4.43
CA ASP A 251 11.85 -1.15 4.75
C ASP A 251 12.76 -1.75 5.84
N PRO A 252 12.24 -2.37 6.91
CA PRO A 252 13.05 -3.01 7.94
C PRO A 252 14.04 -4.05 7.39
N ALA A 253 13.64 -4.86 6.40
CA ALA A 253 14.52 -5.84 5.79
C ALA A 253 15.68 -5.18 5.01
N ALA A 254 15.44 -4.05 4.34
CA ALA A 254 16.48 -3.28 3.69
C ALA A 254 17.47 -2.68 4.70
N VAL A 255 16.99 -2.22 5.86
CA VAL A 255 17.82 -1.69 6.95
C VAL A 255 18.69 -2.79 7.57
N GLU A 256 18.12 -3.96 7.84
CA GLU A 256 18.83 -5.12 8.36
C GLU A 256 19.93 -5.57 7.39
N SER A 257 19.59 -5.72 6.10
CA SER A 257 20.54 -6.11 5.05
C SER A 257 21.68 -5.12 4.87
N ALA A 258 21.48 -3.85 5.24
CA ALA A 258 22.49 -2.80 5.15
C ALA A 258 23.63 -2.96 6.15
N SER A 259 23.51 -3.83 7.16
CA SER A 259 24.58 -4.18 8.12
C SER A 259 25.17 -2.92 8.79
N GLY A 260 24.32 -2.03 9.30
CA GLY A 260 24.69 -0.78 9.99
C GLY A 260 25.24 0.35 9.09
N SER A 261 25.20 0.19 7.76
CA SER A 261 25.65 1.26 6.85
C SER A 261 24.63 2.39 6.70
N LEU A 262 23.38 2.15 7.10
CA LEU A 262 22.32 3.15 7.15
C LEU A 262 22.16 3.81 8.53
N ASP A 263 22.97 3.45 9.52
CA ASP A 263 22.91 4.07 10.84
C ASP A 263 23.03 5.60 10.74
N GLY A 264 22.21 6.31 11.53
CA GLY A 264 22.08 7.75 11.44
C GLY A 264 21.22 8.27 10.27
N THR A 265 20.71 7.39 9.40
CA THR A 265 19.75 7.81 8.38
C THR A 265 18.41 8.11 9.05
N GLU A 266 17.89 9.32 8.81
CA GLU A 266 16.56 9.71 9.27
C GLU A 266 15.57 9.71 8.12
N PHE A 267 14.33 9.33 8.40
CA PHE A 267 13.27 9.30 7.40
C PHE A 267 11.90 9.57 8.00
N ALA A 268 10.96 9.94 7.17
CA ALA A 268 9.57 10.01 7.55
C ALA A 268 8.78 8.86 6.93
N ASN A 269 7.79 8.40 7.66
CA ASN A 269 6.79 7.43 7.23
C ASN A 269 5.49 7.72 7.99
N PHE A 270 4.43 7.00 7.66
CA PHE A 270 3.21 7.02 8.44
C PHE A 270 3.35 6.17 9.72
N ALA A 271 2.50 6.43 10.69
CA ALA A 271 2.40 5.58 11.88
C ALA A 271 2.19 4.13 11.46
N GLY A 272 3.01 3.24 11.98
CA GLY A 272 2.92 1.80 11.71
C GLY A 272 1.92 1.07 12.60
N PRO A 273 1.86 -0.26 12.48
CA PRO A 273 0.96 -1.11 13.24
C PRO A 273 1.22 -1.01 14.74
N ARG A 274 0.20 -1.29 15.54
CA ARG A 274 0.25 -1.18 17.00
C ARG A 274 -0.57 -2.28 17.68
N GLY A 275 -0.30 -2.45 18.98
CA GLY A 275 -1.13 -3.22 19.91
C GLY A 275 -1.49 -4.63 19.46
N SER A 276 -2.77 -4.90 19.42
CA SER A 276 -3.32 -6.23 19.15
C SER A 276 -2.98 -6.76 17.74
N PHE A 277 -2.86 -5.88 16.75
CA PHE A 277 -2.48 -6.34 15.40
C PHE A 277 -1.09 -6.99 15.40
N ILE A 278 -0.09 -6.34 16.02
CA ILE A 278 1.27 -6.89 16.08
C ILE A 278 1.27 -8.25 16.76
N SER A 279 0.67 -8.34 17.96
CA SER A 279 0.64 -9.60 18.72
C SER A 279 -0.09 -10.72 17.98
N THR A 280 -1.22 -10.42 17.33
CA THR A 280 -1.98 -11.42 16.57
C THR A 280 -1.21 -11.85 15.32
N PHE A 281 -0.58 -10.91 14.61
CA PHE A 281 0.22 -11.22 13.43
C PHE A 281 1.41 -12.13 13.79
N GLN A 282 2.16 -11.79 14.85
CA GLN A 282 3.27 -12.59 15.34
C GLN A 282 2.83 -13.98 15.80
N ALA A 283 1.72 -14.07 16.54
CA ALA A 283 1.18 -15.36 17.00
C ALA A 283 0.74 -16.25 15.82
N THR A 284 0.25 -15.65 14.72
CA THR A 284 -0.24 -16.38 13.56
C THR A 284 0.87 -16.83 12.63
N TYR A 285 1.85 -15.94 12.36
CA TYR A 285 2.85 -16.16 11.31
C TYR A 285 4.28 -16.35 11.84
N ASN A 286 4.52 -16.18 13.13
CA ASN A 286 5.83 -16.26 13.78
C ASN A 286 6.88 -15.31 13.16
N VAL A 287 6.46 -14.16 12.67
CA VAL A 287 7.31 -13.08 12.12
C VAL A 287 6.73 -11.72 12.50
N GLU A 288 7.56 -10.68 12.43
CA GLU A 288 7.10 -9.30 12.58
C GLU A 288 6.22 -8.86 11.39
N PRO A 289 5.24 -7.96 11.62
CA PRO A 289 4.49 -7.35 10.53
C PRO A 289 5.42 -6.61 9.57
N GLY A 290 5.43 -7.01 8.30
CA GLY A 290 6.16 -6.33 7.24
C GLY A 290 5.39 -5.17 6.63
N LEU A 291 6.06 -4.40 5.77
CA LEU A 291 5.46 -3.28 5.03
C LEU A 291 4.21 -3.74 4.27
N GLY A 292 3.12 -3.01 4.44
CA GLY A 292 1.84 -3.27 3.77
C GLY A 292 0.93 -4.27 4.48
N SER A 293 1.39 -4.97 5.54
CA SER A 293 0.55 -5.94 6.25
C SER A 293 -0.61 -5.28 7.01
N ASP A 294 -0.33 -4.21 7.73
CA ASP A 294 -1.30 -3.44 8.51
C ASP A 294 -2.31 -2.70 7.62
N THR A 295 -1.82 -2.07 6.56
CA THR A 295 -2.66 -1.34 5.62
C THR A 295 -3.49 -2.29 4.73
N ALA A 296 -2.99 -3.48 4.39
CA ALA A 296 -3.78 -4.49 3.70
C ALA A 296 -4.88 -5.09 4.58
N TYR A 297 -4.59 -5.31 5.85
CA TYR A 297 -5.60 -5.68 6.85
C TYR A 297 -6.68 -4.59 6.96
N ASP A 298 -6.29 -3.32 7.12
CA ASP A 298 -7.20 -2.18 7.17
C ASP A 298 -8.04 -2.05 5.89
N ALA A 299 -7.47 -2.32 4.72
CA ALA A 299 -8.17 -2.28 3.43
C ALA A 299 -9.32 -3.29 3.36
N VAL A 300 -9.09 -4.51 3.84
CA VAL A 300 -10.13 -5.56 3.90
C VAL A 300 -11.21 -5.19 4.91
N LEU A 301 -10.84 -4.70 6.09
CA LEU A 301 -11.83 -4.27 7.10
C LEU A 301 -12.68 -3.10 6.59
N ALA A 302 -12.06 -2.12 5.91
CA ALA A 302 -12.77 -1.00 5.30
C ALA A 302 -13.79 -1.49 4.26
N LEU A 303 -13.36 -2.40 3.38
CA LEU A 303 -14.22 -2.99 2.36
C LEU A 303 -15.35 -3.82 2.97
N ALA A 304 -15.04 -4.68 3.94
CA ALA A 304 -16.05 -5.51 4.61
C ALA A 304 -17.10 -4.65 5.31
N LYS A 305 -16.67 -3.57 6.01
CA LYS A 305 -17.57 -2.60 6.63
C LYS A 305 -18.44 -1.88 5.60
N ALA A 306 -17.86 -1.44 4.48
CA ALA A 306 -18.58 -0.77 3.44
C ALA A 306 -19.63 -1.70 2.78
N LEU A 307 -19.28 -2.96 2.55
CA LEU A 307 -20.21 -3.98 2.04
C LEU A 307 -21.36 -4.25 3.02
N ASP A 308 -21.05 -4.41 4.30
CA ASP A 308 -22.04 -4.69 5.35
C ASP A 308 -23.04 -3.53 5.56
N GLU A 309 -22.59 -2.30 5.35
CA GLU A 309 -23.42 -1.10 5.47
C GLU A 309 -24.10 -0.68 4.15
N SER A 310 -23.86 -1.39 3.05
CA SER A 310 -24.44 -1.09 1.75
C SER A 310 -25.79 -1.76 1.55
N GLU A 311 -26.72 -1.07 0.90
CA GLU A 311 -28.04 -1.60 0.57
C GLU A 311 -27.98 -2.67 -0.54
N ASP A 312 -26.96 -2.59 -1.39
CA ASP A 312 -26.65 -3.53 -2.46
C ASP A 312 -25.14 -3.66 -2.66
N GLU A 313 -24.71 -4.65 -3.43
CA GLU A 313 -23.30 -4.89 -3.79
C GLU A 313 -22.92 -4.21 -5.13
N GLY A 314 -23.62 -3.16 -5.51
CA GLY A 314 -23.22 -2.30 -6.63
C GLY A 314 -21.94 -1.53 -6.30
N VAL A 315 -21.00 -1.50 -7.25
CA VAL A 315 -19.70 -0.84 -7.03
C VAL A 315 -19.87 0.63 -6.64
N ALA A 316 -20.84 1.34 -7.22
CA ALA A 316 -21.11 2.73 -6.88
C ALA A 316 -21.63 2.89 -5.44
N THR A 317 -22.53 2.00 -4.99
CA THR A 317 -23.08 2.01 -3.63
C THR A 317 -21.98 1.72 -2.60
N VAL A 318 -21.21 0.65 -2.83
CA VAL A 318 -20.10 0.26 -1.94
C VAL A 318 -19.01 1.34 -1.92
N SER A 319 -18.66 1.93 -3.08
CA SER A 319 -17.68 3.01 -3.15
C SER A 319 -18.09 4.24 -2.33
N LYS A 320 -19.35 4.62 -2.41
CA LYS A 320 -19.91 5.73 -1.61
C LYS A 320 -19.83 5.41 -0.11
N LYS A 321 -20.14 4.20 0.30
CA LYS A 321 -20.01 3.78 1.71
C LYS A 321 -18.55 3.74 2.14
N LEU A 322 -17.68 3.17 1.32
CA LEU A 322 -16.23 3.08 1.58
C LEU A 322 -15.60 4.47 1.80
N SER A 323 -16.03 5.49 1.04
CA SER A 323 -15.52 6.85 1.19
C SER A 323 -15.88 7.51 2.54
N THR A 324 -16.82 6.94 3.30
CA THR A 324 -17.30 7.48 4.58
C THR A 324 -17.00 6.56 5.78
N VAL A 325 -16.27 5.46 5.58
CA VAL A 325 -15.92 4.57 6.69
C VAL A 325 -15.07 5.27 7.72
N SER A 326 -15.29 4.89 8.99
CA SER A 326 -14.44 5.27 10.11
C SER A 326 -14.37 4.11 11.09
N PHE A 327 -13.15 3.67 11.42
CA PHE A 327 -12.91 2.62 12.41
C PHE A 327 -11.48 2.68 12.92
N ASP A 328 -11.21 2.06 14.08
CA ASP A 328 -9.85 1.89 14.62
C ASP A 328 -9.21 0.66 13.98
N GLY A 329 -8.25 0.90 13.09
CA GLY A 329 -7.55 -0.13 12.35
C GLY A 329 -6.20 -0.51 12.98
N ALA A 330 -5.41 -1.29 12.25
CA ALA A 330 -4.12 -1.80 12.70
C ALA A 330 -3.11 -0.69 13.07
N ALA A 331 -3.10 0.42 12.33
CA ALA A 331 -2.19 1.54 12.55
C ALA A 331 -2.89 2.83 13.05
N GLY A 332 -4.10 2.73 13.56
CA GLY A 332 -4.92 3.82 14.05
C GLY A 332 -6.19 4.02 13.25
N VAL A 333 -6.86 5.15 13.48
CA VAL A 333 -8.15 5.44 12.84
C VAL A 333 -7.99 5.48 11.33
N VAL A 334 -8.82 4.70 10.64
CA VAL A 334 -8.93 4.67 9.17
C VAL A 334 -10.12 5.52 8.77
N THR A 335 -9.85 6.59 8.05
CA THR A 335 -10.83 7.44 7.38
C THR A 335 -10.25 7.86 6.04
N PHE A 336 -11.10 8.14 5.07
CA PHE A 336 -10.66 8.64 3.77
C PHE A 336 -10.99 10.12 3.62
N ASP A 337 -10.09 10.86 2.94
CA ASP A 337 -10.34 12.23 2.53
C ASP A 337 -11.23 12.29 1.25
N ARG A 338 -11.47 13.52 0.76
CA ARG A 338 -12.25 13.75 -0.48
C ARG A 338 -11.64 13.07 -1.71
N ASP A 339 -10.33 12.81 -1.69
CA ASP A 339 -9.59 12.19 -2.77
C ASP A 339 -9.46 10.66 -2.59
N ARG A 340 -10.18 10.10 -1.61
CA ARG A 340 -10.22 8.66 -1.27
C ARG A 340 -8.87 8.11 -0.82
N ILE A 341 -8.09 8.97 -0.16
CA ILE A 341 -6.80 8.62 0.43
C ILE A 341 -6.96 8.61 1.95
N ALA A 342 -6.43 7.57 2.60
CA ALA A 342 -6.49 7.51 4.06
C ALA A 342 -5.70 8.65 4.70
N VAL A 343 -6.31 9.28 5.72
CA VAL A 343 -5.65 10.31 6.51
C VAL A 343 -4.72 9.63 7.52
N ARG A 344 -3.41 9.74 7.30
CA ARG A 344 -2.40 9.09 8.13
C ARG A 344 -1.46 10.13 8.77
N GLN A 345 -1.10 9.90 10.01
CA GLN A 345 -0.14 10.76 10.72
C GLN A 345 1.28 10.46 10.24
N VAL A 346 1.99 11.50 9.78
CA VAL A 346 3.42 11.42 9.47
C VAL A 346 4.23 11.39 10.77
N LYS A 347 5.17 10.47 10.86
CA LYS A 347 6.12 10.32 11.96
C LYS A 347 7.55 10.34 11.42
N ARG A 348 8.49 10.71 12.27
CA ARG A 348 9.92 10.70 11.98
C ARG A 348 10.58 9.48 12.63
N PHE A 349 11.48 8.86 11.90
CA PHE A 349 12.22 7.69 12.33
C PHE A 349 13.72 7.90 12.11
N ILE A 350 14.52 7.12 12.80
CA ILE A 350 15.98 7.06 12.65
C ILE A 350 16.44 5.60 12.66
N VAL A 351 17.43 5.31 11.85
CA VAL A 351 18.12 4.00 11.90
C VAL A 351 19.22 4.06 12.96
N ARG A 352 19.16 3.18 13.96
CA ARG A 352 20.17 3.01 14.99
C ARG A 352 20.49 1.53 15.19
N HIS A 353 21.76 1.18 15.18
CA HIS A 353 22.22 -0.21 15.36
C HIS A 353 21.52 -1.22 14.44
N GLY A 354 21.26 -0.80 13.18
CA GLY A 354 20.55 -1.61 12.20
C GLY A 354 19.05 -1.81 12.47
N ARG A 355 18.44 -0.97 13.32
CA ARG A 355 17.01 -1.01 13.65
C ARG A 355 16.37 0.34 13.40
N ILE A 356 15.07 0.32 13.11
CA ILE A 356 14.25 1.52 12.96
C ILE A 356 13.66 1.87 14.31
N GLU A 357 13.87 3.11 14.74
CA GLU A 357 13.32 3.68 15.97
C GLU A 357 12.52 4.95 15.64
N GLU A 358 11.38 5.17 16.30
CA GLU A 358 10.67 6.44 16.18
C GLU A 358 11.50 7.56 16.83
N SER A 359 11.82 8.57 16.04
CA SER A 359 12.55 9.76 16.49
C SER A 359 11.55 10.79 17.00
N ARG A 360 11.74 11.26 18.24
CA ARG A 360 10.98 12.42 18.72
C ARG A 360 11.46 13.66 18.00
N PRO A 361 10.58 14.63 17.68
CA PRO A 361 11.02 15.96 17.24
C PRO A 361 12.03 16.51 18.23
N ALA A 362 13.10 17.14 17.73
CA ALA A 362 13.94 17.96 18.62
C ALA A 362 13.05 19.09 19.19
N GLU A 363 13.01 19.19 20.49
CA GLU A 363 12.30 20.25 21.21
C GLU A 363 12.82 21.65 20.85
#